data_405f39b960a87ee24c9213166d917d99
#
_entry.id   405f39b960a87ee24c9213166d917d99
#
_cell.length_a   1.000
_cell.length_b   1.000
_cell.length_c   1.000
_cell.angle_alpha   90.00
_cell.angle_beta   90.00
_cell.angle_gamma   90.00
#
_symmetry.space_group_name_H-M   'P 1'
#
loop_
_entity.id
_entity.type
_entity.pdbx_description
1 polymer ?
#
loop_
_entity_poly.entity_id
_entity_poly.type
_entity_poly.pdbx_seq_one_letter_code
_entity_poly.pdbx_strand_id
1 'polypeptide(L)'
;HERHPHVVLYAEDSTSFLKVTAPVQYGGLGFDYKWDLGFMNDTLRFFAYSPQERREHYQDLLFSMHYFYNELYLLEFSHDEVVHGKKTIVDKMYGEYEEKFAQCRTLFLYMFTHPGKKLNFMGNEIGQFREWAEYRPQDFDILASYPMHQMFTRYMKDLNHIYLSHPALYEGEYNSDCYQCVIGDRAWDLVYAYTRHAGGEQILTVFNFGDVPYRNYLVKLSGNHELVELVNTDAVIYGGDTKSGRRIPVRNGQCMMDLPAYSGCLFRVE
;
A
#
# COMPACT_ATOMS: atom_id res chain seq x y z
N HIS A 1 -23.42 -19.80 -2.79
CA HIS A 1 -23.52 -19.70 -1.32
C HIS A 1 -24.61 -20.61 -0.72
N GLU A 2 -25.73 -20.86 -1.39
CA GLU A 2 -26.78 -21.74 -0.84
C GLU A 2 -26.29 -23.14 -0.46
N ARG A 3 -25.43 -23.75 -1.32
CA ARG A 3 -24.89 -25.09 -1.09
C ARG A 3 -23.55 -25.07 -0.33
N HIS A 4 -22.82 -23.98 -0.41
CA HIS A 4 -21.48 -23.82 0.14
C HIS A 4 -21.32 -22.42 0.78
N PRO A 5 -21.91 -22.18 1.96
CA PRO A 5 -22.00 -20.84 2.58
C PRO A 5 -20.65 -20.26 3.00
N HIS A 6 -19.60 -21.07 3.11
CA HIS A 6 -18.26 -20.65 3.52
C HIS A 6 -17.29 -20.40 2.33
N VAL A 7 -17.75 -20.61 1.09
CA VAL A 7 -16.94 -20.35 -0.11
C VAL A 7 -16.94 -18.85 -0.39
N VAL A 8 -15.77 -18.29 -0.66
CA VAL A 8 -15.58 -16.90 -1.10
C VAL A 8 -15.26 -16.92 -2.58
N LEU A 9 -16.01 -16.13 -3.36
CA LEU A 9 -15.89 -16.05 -4.82
C LEU A 9 -15.20 -14.73 -5.20
N TYR A 10 -14.10 -14.84 -5.90
CA TYR A 10 -13.35 -13.70 -6.43
C TYR A 10 -13.55 -13.62 -7.95
N ALA A 11 -13.86 -12.43 -8.46
CA ALA A 11 -13.92 -12.17 -9.88
C ALA A 11 -12.63 -11.49 -10.35
N GLU A 12 -12.00 -12.05 -11.38
CA GLU A 12 -10.99 -11.38 -12.18
C GLU A 12 -11.68 -10.84 -13.44
N ASP A 13 -11.94 -9.54 -13.46
CA ASP A 13 -12.67 -8.91 -14.55
C ASP A 13 -12.19 -7.48 -14.77
N SER A 14 -11.69 -7.21 -15.98
CA SER A 14 -11.20 -5.89 -16.43
C SER A 14 -12.22 -5.13 -17.26
N THR A 15 -13.43 -5.65 -17.43
CA THR A 15 -14.46 -5.02 -18.25
C THR A 15 -15.16 -3.86 -17.51
N SER A 16 -15.89 -3.07 -18.25
CA SER A 16 -16.75 -2.00 -17.70
C SER A 16 -18.08 -2.52 -17.13
N PHE A 17 -18.26 -3.84 -16.99
CA PHE A 17 -19.45 -4.41 -16.38
C PHE A 17 -19.58 -3.95 -14.92
N LEU A 18 -20.72 -3.38 -14.59
CA LEU A 18 -21.01 -2.89 -13.24
C LEU A 18 -21.72 -3.98 -12.41
N LYS A 19 -21.62 -3.86 -11.08
CA LYS A 19 -22.30 -4.75 -10.12
C LYS A 19 -21.79 -6.20 -10.13
N VAL A 20 -20.49 -6.40 -10.35
CA VAL A 20 -19.87 -7.73 -10.25
C VAL A 20 -20.07 -8.29 -8.83
N THR A 21 -19.89 -7.45 -7.82
CA THR A 21 -19.99 -7.83 -6.39
C THR A 21 -21.37 -7.56 -5.78
N ALA A 22 -22.28 -6.93 -6.53
CA ALA A 22 -23.63 -6.72 -6.04
C ALA A 22 -24.41 -8.05 -6.00
N PRO A 23 -25.31 -8.23 -5.02
CA PRO A 23 -26.16 -9.41 -4.94
C PRO A 23 -27.01 -9.62 -6.20
N VAL A 24 -27.23 -10.88 -6.57
CA VAL A 24 -28.01 -11.28 -7.77
C VAL A 24 -29.42 -10.66 -7.78
N GLN A 25 -30.06 -10.54 -6.62
CA GLN A 25 -31.38 -9.93 -6.47
C GLN A 25 -31.42 -8.43 -6.84
N TYR A 26 -30.28 -7.74 -6.87
CA TYR A 26 -30.13 -6.37 -7.30
C TYR A 26 -29.51 -6.24 -8.71
N GLY A 27 -29.53 -7.35 -9.47
CA GLY A 27 -28.99 -7.41 -10.83
C GLY A 27 -27.46 -7.50 -10.91
N GLY A 28 -26.81 -7.92 -9.83
CA GLY A 28 -25.37 -8.19 -9.79
C GLY A 28 -25.03 -9.64 -10.14
N LEU A 29 -23.75 -9.95 -10.17
CA LEU A 29 -23.25 -11.30 -10.41
C LEU A 29 -23.07 -12.11 -9.12
N GLY A 30 -23.07 -11.48 -7.95
CA GLY A 30 -23.01 -12.13 -6.64
C GLY A 30 -21.62 -12.65 -6.26
N PHE A 31 -20.54 -12.11 -6.82
CA PHE A 31 -19.19 -12.34 -6.33
C PHE A 31 -18.97 -11.62 -4.99
N ASP A 32 -18.15 -12.21 -4.13
CA ASP A 32 -17.81 -11.59 -2.85
C ASP A 32 -16.80 -10.45 -3.01
N TYR A 33 -15.86 -10.61 -3.94
CA TYR A 33 -14.86 -9.60 -4.26
C TYR A 33 -14.54 -9.57 -5.75
N LYS A 34 -14.07 -8.41 -6.22
CA LYS A 34 -13.51 -8.20 -7.56
C LYS A 34 -12.06 -7.76 -7.43
N TRP A 35 -11.15 -8.33 -8.23
CA TRP A 35 -9.78 -7.84 -8.32
C TRP A 35 -9.75 -6.42 -8.86
N ASP A 36 -8.93 -5.57 -8.22
CA ASP A 36 -8.72 -4.19 -8.66
C ASP A 36 -7.55 -4.09 -9.63
N LEU A 37 -7.73 -4.58 -10.85
CA LEU A 37 -6.71 -4.51 -11.91
C LEU A 37 -6.31 -3.07 -12.24
N GLY A 38 -7.19 -2.09 -12.01
CA GLY A 38 -6.88 -0.67 -12.14
C GLY A 38 -5.85 -0.21 -11.12
N PHE A 39 -6.09 -0.50 -9.83
CA PHE A 39 -5.12 -0.22 -8.76
C PHE A 39 -3.76 -0.86 -9.05
N MET A 40 -3.75 -2.14 -9.41
CA MET A 40 -2.52 -2.88 -9.70
C MET A 40 -1.74 -2.22 -10.84
N ASN A 41 -2.38 -1.99 -11.99
CA ASN A 41 -1.72 -1.41 -13.16
C ASN A 41 -1.19 0.00 -12.91
N ASP A 42 -2.03 0.88 -12.36
CA ASP A 42 -1.66 2.28 -12.12
C ASP A 42 -0.57 2.41 -11.06
N THR A 43 -0.66 1.62 -9.98
CA THR A 43 0.35 1.61 -8.92
C THR A 43 1.70 1.09 -9.41
N LEU A 44 1.75 -0.06 -10.08
CA LEU A 44 3.01 -0.61 -10.59
C LEU A 44 3.65 0.29 -11.64
N ARG A 45 2.86 0.89 -12.52
CA ARG A 45 3.33 1.85 -13.52
C ARG A 45 3.91 3.10 -12.85
N PHE A 46 3.22 3.66 -11.84
CA PHE A 46 3.70 4.81 -11.10
C PHE A 46 5.06 4.55 -10.43
N PHE A 47 5.22 3.41 -9.77
CA PHE A 47 6.49 3.07 -9.13
C PHE A 47 7.63 2.70 -10.10
N ALA A 48 7.30 2.37 -11.35
CA ALA A 48 8.30 2.17 -12.42
C ALA A 48 8.81 3.49 -13.02
N TYR A 49 8.06 4.59 -12.89
CA TYR A 49 8.48 5.90 -13.36
C TYR A 49 9.59 6.51 -12.52
N SER A 50 10.43 7.34 -13.17
CA SER A 50 11.34 8.24 -12.45
C SER A 50 10.55 9.25 -11.60
N PRO A 51 11.16 9.83 -10.54
CA PRO A 51 10.49 10.83 -9.72
C PRO A 51 9.97 12.04 -10.51
N GLN A 52 10.65 12.41 -11.59
CA GLN A 52 10.18 13.49 -12.45
C GLN A 52 8.89 13.10 -13.19
N GLU A 53 8.84 11.91 -13.78
CA GLU A 53 7.64 11.41 -14.48
C GLU A 53 6.48 11.20 -13.49
N ARG A 54 6.75 10.75 -12.25
CA ARG A 54 5.72 10.60 -11.21
C ARG A 54 4.94 11.88 -10.93
N ARG A 55 5.55 13.06 -11.07
CA ARG A 55 4.86 14.34 -10.90
C ARG A 55 3.74 14.53 -11.91
N GLU A 56 3.95 14.09 -13.14
CA GLU A 56 2.96 14.15 -14.21
C GLU A 56 1.85 13.07 -14.03
N HIS A 57 2.21 11.95 -13.40
CA HIS A 57 1.36 10.79 -13.18
C HIS A 57 0.86 10.65 -11.73
N TYR A 58 0.98 11.70 -10.92
CA TYR A 58 0.58 11.66 -9.51
C TYR A 58 -0.90 11.32 -9.32
N GLN A 59 -1.76 11.83 -10.19
CA GLN A 59 -3.19 11.56 -10.12
C GLN A 59 -3.55 10.13 -10.54
N ASP A 60 -2.74 9.48 -11.36
CA ASP A 60 -2.95 8.08 -11.76
C ASP A 60 -2.88 7.16 -10.51
N LEU A 61 -1.91 7.43 -9.60
CA LEU A 61 -1.81 6.69 -8.34
C LEU A 61 -3.05 6.84 -7.45
N LEU A 62 -3.67 8.03 -7.44
CA LEU A 62 -4.83 8.34 -6.61
C LEU A 62 -6.16 7.93 -7.29
N PHE A 63 -6.11 7.55 -8.56
CA PHE A 63 -7.32 7.33 -9.37
C PHE A 63 -8.20 6.20 -8.85
N SER A 64 -7.64 5.17 -8.24
CA SER A 64 -8.38 4.07 -7.63
C SER A 64 -9.46 4.56 -6.65
N MET A 65 -9.18 5.62 -5.88
CA MET A 65 -10.14 6.17 -4.91
C MET A 65 -11.38 6.82 -5.56
N HIS A 66 -11.35 7.15 -6.86
CA HIS A 66 -12.51 7.70 -7.57
C HIS A 66 -13.58 6.65 -7.87
N TYR A 67 -13.20 5.37 -7.98
CA TYR A 67 -14.14 4.29 -8.31
C TYR A 67 -14.21 3.20 -7.22
N PHE A 68 -13.34 3.24 -6.24
CA PHE A 68 -13.15 2.17 -5.25
C PHE A 68 -14.46 1.70 -4.58
N TYR A 69 -15.37 2.62 -4.29
CA TYR A 69 -16.63 2.31 -3.60
C TYR A 69 -17.75 1.80 -4.53
N ASN A 70 -17.47 1.57 -5.81
CA ASN A 70 -18.43 1.01 -6.75
C ASN A 70 -18.56 -0.51 -6.66
N GLU A 71 -17.52 -1.19 -6.16
CA GLU A 71 -17.45 -2.66 -6.01
C GLU A 71 -16.75 -3.02 -4.70
N LEU A 72 -16.80 -4.28 -4.31
CA LEU A 72 -16.01 -4.80 -3.19
C LEU A 72 -14.63 -5.24 -3.72
N TYR A 73 -13.71 -4.30 -3.84
CA TYR A 73 -12.41 -4.55 -4.44
C TYR A 73 -11.44 -5.29 -3.52
N LEU A 74 -10.66 -6.18 -4.13
CA LEU A 74 -9.47 -6.83 -3.57
C LEU A 74 -8.28 -6.32 -4.35
N LEU A 75 -7.33 -5.71 -3.64
CA LEU A 75 -6.07 -5.23 -4.21
C LEU A 75 -5.13 -6.43 -4.37
N GLU A 76 -4.64 -6.63 -5.58
CA GLU A 76 -3.78 -7.77 -5.88
C GLU A 76 -2.43 -7.36 -6.46
N PHE A 77 -1.40 -8.13 -6.07
CA PHE A 77 -0.18 -8.37 -6.84
C PHE A 77 -0.08 -9.87 -7.01
N SER A 78 -0.65 -10.37 -8.10
CA SER A 78 -0.82 -11.78 -8.38
C SER A 78 0.40 -12.40 -9.08
N HIS A 79 0.26 -13.67 -9.50
CA HIS A 79 1.29 -14.36 -10.28
C HIS A 79 1.49 -13.69 -11.65
N ASP A 80 0.45 -13.13 -12.25
CA ASP A 80 0.52 -12.53 -13.59
C ASP A 80 1.44 -11.32 -13.65
N GLU A 81 1.66 -10.61 -12.54
CA GLU A 81 2.57 -9.46 -12.49
C GLU A 81 4.04 -9.86 -12.40
N VAL A 82 4.35 -11.14 -12.11
CA VAL A 82 5.71 -11.60 -11.81
C VAL A 82 6.20 -12.73 -12.72
N VAL A 83 5.64 -12.84 -13.91
CA VAL A 83 5.95 -13.87 -14.91
C VAL A 83 6.14 -13.28 -16.32
N HIS A 84 6.65 -14.10 -17.23
CA HIS A 84 6.69 -13.84 -18.69
C HIS A 84 7.45 -12.57 -19.11
N GLY A 85 8.55 -12.24 -18.42
CA GLY A 85 9.38 -11.07 -18.76
C GLY A 85 8.81 -9.75 -18.22
N LYS A 86 7.82 -9.81 -17.32
CA LYS A 86 7.22 -8.63 -16.69
C LYS A 86 8.03 -8.09 -15.51
N LYS A 87 9.12 -8.76 -15.08
CA LYS A 87 9.89 -8.53 -13.86
C LYS A 87 9.09 -8.86 -12.60
N THR A 88 9.77 -8.96 -11.46
CA THR A 88 9.13 -9.10 -10.15
C THR A 88 8.70 -7.75 -9.58
N ILE A 89 7.91 -7.74 -8.50
CA ILE A 89 7.42 -6.49 -7.90
C ILE A 89 8.61 -5.58 -7.51
N VAL A 90 9.62 -6.11 -6.81
CA VAL A 90 10.79 -5.32 -6.43
C VAL A 90 11.60 -4.85 -7.65
N ASP A 91 11.72 -5.66 -8.70
CA ASP A 91 12.50 -5.31 -9.88
C ASP A 91 11.81 -4.29 -10.79
N LYS A 92 10.49 -4.16 -10.71
CA LYS A 92 9.73 -3.10 -11.40
C LYS A 92 9.99 -1.70 -10.84
N MET A 93 10.42 -1.60 -9.57
CA MET A 93 10.66 -0.30 -8.95
C MET A 93 11.77 0.46 -9.70
N TYR A 94 11.62 1.77 -9.80
CA TYR A 94 12.62 2.65 -10.39
C TYR A 94 13.93 2.64 -9.59
N GLY A 95 15.07 2.88 -10.27
CA GLY A 95 16.37 3.11 -9.65
C GLY A 95 17.19 1.84 -9.41
N GLU A 96 18.20 1.97 -8.57
CA GLU A 96 19.16 0.93 -8.24
C GLU A 96 18.66 0.03 -7.10
N TYR A 97 19.44 -0.98 -6.74
CA TYR A 97 19.06 -2.05 -5.83
C TYR A 97 18.49 -1.54 -4.48
N GLU A 98 19.17 -0.63 -3.80
CA GLU A 98 18.75 -0.08 -2.50
C GLU A 98 17.48 0.78 -2.66
N GLU A 99 17.41 1.59 -3.71
CA GLU A 99 16.24 2.42 -4.01
C GLU A 99 15.01 1.57 -4.35
N LYS A 100 15.20 0.46 -5.05
CA LYS A 100 14.12 -0.50 -5.34
C LYS A 100 13.50 -1.04 -4.06
N PHE A 101 14.31 -1.41 -3.06
CA PHE A 101 13.80 -1.89 -1.77
C PHE A 101 13.10 -0.79 -0.97
N ALA A 102 13.62 0.44 -0.95
CA ALA A 102 12.96 1.57 -0.30
C ALA A 102 11.57 1.80 -0.89
N GLN A 103 11.48 1.84 -2.21
CA GLN A 103 10.21 2.02 -2.92
C GLN A 103 9.27 0.82 -2.77
N CYS A 104 9.81 -0.40 -2.78
CA CYS A 104 8.99 -1.61 -2.58
C CYS A 104 8.36 -1.64 -1.18
N ARG A 105 9.10 -1.23 -0.13
CA ARG A 105 8.52 -1.04 1.22
C ARG A 105 7.39 0.00 1.20
N THR A 106 7.60 1.11 0.52
CA THR A 106 6.61 2.19 0.40
C THR A 106 5.36 1.75 -0.38
N LEU A 107 5.56 0.98 -1.47
CA LEU A 107 4.48 0.38 -2.26
C LEU A 107 3.62 -0.56 -1.40
N PHE A 108 4.24 -1.46 -0.63
CA PHE A 108 3.49 -2.37 0.24
C PHE A 108 2.80 -1.64 1.39
N LEU A 109 3.39 -0.59 1.96
CA LEU A 109 2.67 0.25 2.92
C LEU A 109 1.44 0.88 2.27
N TYR A 110 1.57 1.41 1.05
CA TYR A 110 0.45 1.97 0.30
C TYR A 110 -0.65 0.93 0.07
N MET A 111 -0.31 -0.25 -0.43
CA MET A 111 -1.27 -1.34 -0.62
C MET A 111 -1.98 -1.72 0.69
N PHE A 112 -1.24 -1.90 1.79
CA PHE A 112 -1.80 -2.36 3.06
C PHE A 112 -2.66 -1.32 3.77
N THR A 113 -2.42 -0.04 3.53
CA THR A 113 -3.19 1.06 4.15
C THR A 113 -4.30 1.61 3.26
N HIS A 114 -4.25 1.38 1.94
CA HIS A 114 -5.35 1.67 1.01
C HIS A 114 -6.59 0.82 1.39
N PRO A 115 -7.83 1.31 1.27
CA PRO A 115 -9.02 0.48 1.43
C PRO A 115 -9.01 -0.76 0.54
N GLY A 116 -9.69 -1.83 0.95
CA GLY A 116 -9.83 -3.09 0.22
C GLY A 116 -9.04 -4.25 0.79
N LYS A 117 -9.45 -5.47 0.49
CA LYS A 117 -8.73 -6.70 0.88
C LYS A 117 -7.43 -6.82 0.09
N LYS A 118 -6.50 -7.64 0.58
CA LYS A 118 -5.15 -7.75 0.03
C LYS A 118 -4.89 -9.15 -0.49
N LEU A 119 -4.29 -9.23 -1.69
CA LEU A 119 -3.72 -10.45 -2.23
C LEU A 119 -2.27 -10.17 -2.62
N ASN A 120 -1.35 -10.86 -1.98
CA ASN A 120 0.07 -10.78 -2.29
C ASN A 120 0.58 -12.18 -2.66
N PHE A 121 1.10 -12.32 -3.88
CA PHE A 121 1.55 -13.62 -4.38
C PHE A 121 2.90 -14.00 -3.76
N MET A 122 3.12 -15.32 -3.64
CA MET A 122 4.33 -15.91 -3.05
C MET A 122 5.61 -15.42 -3.74
N GLY A 123 6.66 -15.11 -2.95
CA GLY A 123 7.94 -14.58 -3.41
C GLY A 123 8.03 -13.06 -3.35
N ASN A 124 6.90 -12.35 -3.40
CA ASN A 124 6.89 -10.90 -3.24
C ASN A 124 7.37 -10.49 -1.84
N GLU A 125 7.02 -11.26 -0.80
CA GLU A 125 7.36 -11.00 0.60
C GLU A 125 8.86 -11.14 0.92
N ILE A 126 9.63 -11.81 0.06
CA ILE A 126 11.09 -11.92 0.20
C ILE A 126 11.86 -11.01 -0.76
N GLY A 127 11.13 -10.22 -1.58
CA GLY A 127 11.73 -9.34 -2.57
C GLY A 127 12.50 -10.07 -3.67
N GLN A 128 12.02 -11.25 -4.08
CA GLN A 128 12.67 -12.08 -5.09
C GLN A 128 12.82 -11.33 -6.41
N PHE A 129 14.04 -11.35 -7.01
CA PHE A 129 14.28 -10.75 -8.33
C PHE A 129 14.00 -11.70 -9.49
N ARG A 130 14.08 -13.00 -9.25
CA ARG A 130 13.73 -13.99 -10.27
C ARG A 130 12.21 -14.10 -10.38
N GLU A 131 11.70 -14.03 -11.60
CA GLU A 131 10.29 -14.26 -11.88
C GLU A 131 9.83 -15.63 -11.39
N TRP A 132 8.58 -15.72 -11.00
CA TRP A 132 7.97 -16.99 -10.58
C TRP A 132 7.89 -17.99 -11.74
N ALA A 133 8.05 -19.26 -11.41
CA ALA A 133 7.88 -20.36 -12.35
C ALA A 133 7.38 -21.60 -11.60
N GLU A 134 6.34 -22.25 -12.12
CA GLU A 134 5.67 -23.38 -11.48
C GLU A 134 6.55 -24.61 -11.28
N TYR A 135 7.61 -24.75 -12.06
CA TYR A 135 8.56 -25.88 -12.02
C TYR A 135 9.77 -25.66 -11.10
N ARG A 136 9.81 -24.52 -10.36
CA ARG A 136 10.94 -24.16 -9.48
C ARG A 136 10.46 -23.69 -8.11
N PRO A 137 11.19 -24.00 -7.01
CA PRO A 137 10.90 -23.43 -5.70
C PRO A 137 11.20 -21.92 -5.68
N GLN A 138 10.62 -21.23 -4.69
CA GLN A 138 10.99 -19.85 -4.39
C GLN A 138 12.43 -19.76 -3.89
N ASP A 139 13.10 -18.62 -4.12
CA ASP A 139 14.52 -18.42 -3.81
C ASP A 139 14.73 -18.05 -2.33
N PHE A 140 14.23 -18.86 -1.38
CA PHE A 140 14.40 -18.57 0.06
C PHE A 140 15.84 -18.55 0.54
N ASP A 141 16.78 -19.13 -0.20
CA ASP A 141 18.21 -19.09 0.04
C ASP A 141 18.82 -17.69 -0.06
N ILE A 142 18.18 -16.77 -0.79
CA ILE A 142 18.59 -15.37 -0.84
C ILE A 142 18.56 -14.71 0.55
N LEU A 143 17.70 -15.16 1.44
CA LEU A 143 17.59 -14.64 2.80
C LEU A 143 18.86 -14.90 3.62
N ALA A 144 19.57 -15.99 3.35
CA ALA A 144 20.83 -16.29 4.04
C ALA A 144 22.01 -15.45 3.53
N SER A 145 21.94 -14.97 2.28
CA SER A 145 23.08 -14.36 1.59
C SER A 145 22.99 -12.83 1.46
N TYR A 146 21.78 -12.29 1.49
CA TYR A 146 21.54 -10.87 1.17
C TYR A 146 20.76 -10.16 2.28
N PRO A 147 21.43 -9.31 3.09
CA PRO A 147 20.81 -8.63 4.24
C PRO A 147 19.56 -7.81 3.90
N MET A 148 19.52 -7.17 2.71
CA MET A 148 18.38 -6.37 2.30
C MET A 148 17.10 -7.20 2.16
N HIS A 149 17.20 -8.43 1.66
CA HIS A 149 16.06 -9.35 1.58
C HIS A 149 15.58 -9.81 2.97
N GLN A 150 16.50 -10.04 3.92
CA GLN A 150 16.14 -10.35 5.31
C GLN A 150 15.38 -9.18 5.95
N MET A 151 15.89 -7.96 5.79
CA MET A 151 15.29 -6.75 6.35
C MET A 151 13.92 -6.46 5.70
N PHE A 152 13.81 -6.69 4.40
CA PHE A 152 12.53 -6.57 3.68
C PHE A 152 11.51 -7.61 4.15
N THR A 153 11.92 -8.87 4.30
CA THR A 153 11.04 -9.93 4.83
C THR A 153 10.58 -9.63 6.26
N ARG A 154 11.49 -9.09 7.09
CA ARG A 154 11.12 -8.59 8.42
C ARG A 154 10.06 -7.48 8.32
N TYR A 155 10.28 -6.50 7.44
CA TYR A 155 9.31 -5.44 7.20
C TYR A 155 7.93 -6.01 6.81
N MET A 156 7.87 -6.94 5.86
CA MET A 156 6.62 -7.56 5.42
C MET A 156 5.92 -8.33 6.55
N LYS A 157 6.69 -9.01 7.42
CA LYS A 157 6.15 -9.67 8.61
C LYS A 157 5.54 -8.66 9.59
N ASP A 158 6.27 -7.58 9.90
CA ASP A 158 5.81 -6.56 10.82
C ASP A 158 4.59 -5.82 10.26
N LEU A 159 4.57 -5.52 8.95
CA LEU A 159 3.44 -4.89 8.28
C LEU A 159 2.17 -5.76 8.34
N ASN A 160 2.28 -7.08 8.15
CA ASN A 160 1.16 -8.00 8.31
C ASN A 160 0.62 -8.02 9.74
N HIS A 161 1.50 -8.01 10.76
CA HIS A 161 1.08 -7.94 12.16
C HIS A 161 0.37 -6.62 12.47
N ILE A 162 0.90 -5.50 11.98
CA ILE A 162 0.27 -4.18 12.12
C ILE A 162 -1.12 -4.18 11.47
N TYR A 163 -1.23 -4.69 10.25
CA TYR A 163 -2.52 -4.77 9.53
C TYR A 163 -3.57 -5.53 10.36
N LEU A 164 -3.22 -6.69 10.92
CA LEU A 164 -4.13 -7.52 11.70
C LEU A 164 -4.42 -6.95 13.11
N SER A 165 -3.57 -6.07 13.62
CA SER A 165 -3.69 -5.50 14.98
C SER A 165 -4.48 -4.19 15.03
N HIS A 166 -4.72 -3.56 13.88
CA HIS A 166 -5.35 -2.24 13.80
C HIS A 166 -6.65 -2.28 12.98
N PRO A 167 -7.82 -2.29 13.65
CA PRO A 167 -9.12 -2.36 12.98
C PRO A 167 -9.32 -1.31 11.88
N ALA A 168 -8.77 -0.10 12.07
CA ALA A 168 -8.84 0.95 11.06
C ALA A 168 -8.24 0.56 9.70
N LEU A 169 -7.42 -0.50 9.61
CA LEU A 169 -6.82 -0.98 8.36
C LEU A 169 -7.67 -2.02 7.62
N TYR A 170 -8.56 -2.75 8.31
CA TYR A 170 -9.31 -3.86 7.70
C TYR A 170 -10.82 -3.84 7.97
N GLU A 171 -11.30 -3.00 8.89
CA GLU A 171 -12.72 -2.75 9.07
C GLU A 171 -13.16 -1.51 8.30
N GLY A 172 -14.43 -1.48 7.87
CA GLY A 172 -14.99 -0.33 7.18
C GLY A 172 -14.36 0.00 5.82
N GLU A 173 -13.64 -0.94 5.20
CA GLU A 173 -12.88 -0.73 3.96
C GLU A 173 -13.76 -0.25 2.81
N TYR A 174 -15.02 -0.70 2.75
CA TYR A 174 -15.99 -0.35 1.71
C TYR A 174 -17.00 0.73 2.14
N ASN A 175 -16.71 1.42 3.26
CA ASN A 175 -17.45 2.59 3.71
C ASN A 175 -16.61 3.85 3.47
N SER A 176 -17.09 4.74 2.59
CA SER A 176 -16.39 5.99 2.26
C SER A 176 -16.14 6.90 3.48
N ASP A 177 -16.99 6.83 4.51
CA ASP A 177 -16.81 7.61 5.73
C ASP A 177 -15.60 7.16 6.55
N CYS A 178 -15.08 5.95 6.30
CA CYS A 178 -13.89 5.41 6.98
C CYS A 178 -12.57 5.84 6.34
N TYR A 179 -12.59 6.68 5.31
CA TYR A 179 -11.41 7.21 4.62
C TYR A 179 -11.51 8.73 4.46
N GLN A 180 -10.41 9.43 4.68
CA GLN A 180 -10.32 10.86 4.41
C GLN A 180 -8.96 11.21 3.81
N CYS A 181 -8.95 11.80 2.63
CA CYS A 181 -7.75 12.37 2.03
C CYS A 181 -7.32 13.61 2.84
N VAL A 182 -6.06 13.65 3.24
CA VAL A 182 -5.42 14.75 3.99
C VAL A 182 -4.54 15.59 3.07
N ILE A 183 -3.77 14.95 2.19
CA ILE A 183 -2.93 15.56 1.16
C ILE A 183 -3.10 14.75 -0.12
N GLY A 184 -3.72 15.32 -1.15
CA GLY A 184 -3.94 14.69 -2.46
C GLY A 184 -3.64 15.63 -3.64
N ASP A 185 -3.10 16.82 -3.36
CA ASP A 185 -2.85 17.90 -4.32
C ASP A 185 -1.35 18.28 -4.44
N ARG A 186 -0.44 17.47 -3.88
CA ARG A 186 0.99 17.76 -3.82
C ARG A 186 1.81 16.96 -4.85
N ALA A 187 1.36 17.00 -6.11
CA ALA A 187 2.04 16.32 -7.23
C ALA A 187 3.50 16.75 -7.37
N TRP A 188 3.80 18.02 -7.14
CA TRP A 188 5.17 18.52 -7.23
C TRP A 188 6.09 17.98 -6.15
N ASP A 189 5.56 17.84 -4.94
CA ASP A 189 6.31 17.31 -3.79
C ASP A 189 6.30 15.78 -3.79
N LEU A 190 5.41 15.13 -4.54
CA LEU A 190 5.14 13.68 -4.51
C LEU A 190 4.74 13.19 -3.11
N VAL A 191 4.07 14.04 -2.32
CA VAL A 191 3.60 13.73 -0.98
C VAL A 191 2.10 13.43 -1.00
N TYR A 192 1.72 12.31 -0.39
CA TYR A 192 0.33 11.89 -0.24
C TYR A 192 0.05 11.53 1.20
N ALA A 193 -1.13 11.89 1.70
CA ALA A 193 -1.55 11.50 3.05
C ALA A 193 -3.06 11.31 3.14
N TYR A 194 -3.47 10.35 3.96
CA TYR A 194 -4.87 10.10 4.27
C TYR A 194 -5.04 9.48 5.66
N THR A 195 -6.25 9.56 6.18
CA THR A 195 -6.62 8.85 7.40
C THR A 195 -7.59 7.70 7.10
N ARG A 196 -7.51 6.67 7.93
CA ARG A 196 -8.47 5.56 8.02
C ARG A 196 -9.09 5.57 9.41
N HIS A 197 -10.39 5.24 9.47
CA HIS A 197 -11.16 5.23 10.71
C HIS A 197 -11.98 3.95 10.79
N ALA A 198 -11.83 3.15 11.82
CA ALA A 198 -12.73 2.04 12.15
C ALA A 198 -12.44 1.52 13.55
N GLY A 199 -13.38 0.78 14.16
CA GLY A 199 -13.19 0.17 15.47
C GLY A 199 -12.87 1.15 16.60
N GLY A 200 -13.25 2.43 16.47
CA GLY A 200 -12.89 3.48 17.43
C GLY A 200 -11.45 3.98 17.33
N GLU A 201 -10.73 3.57 16.29
CA GLU A 201 -9.34 3.95 16.01
C GLU A 201 -9.27 4.89 14.80
N GLN A 202 -8.29 5.80 14.83
CA GLN A 202 -7.89 6.60 13.69
C GLN A 202 -6.41 6.38 13.39
N ILE A 203 -6.10 6.17 12.12
CA ILE A 203 -4.73 6.01 11.61
C ILE A 203 -4.46 7.05 10.55
N LEU A 204 -3.29 7.69 10.60
CA LEU A 204 -2.77 8.58 9.57
C LEU A 204 -1.64 7.87 8.82
N THR A 205 -1.72 7.84 7.49
CA THR A 205 -0.61 7.41 6.62
C THR A 205 -0.10 8.62 5.84
N VAL A 206 1.23 8.78 5.79
CA VAL A 206 1.90 9.85 5.04
C VAL A 206 3.00 9.24 4.18
N PHE A 207 3.03 9.58 2.89
CA PHE A 207 4.00 9.11 1.91
C PHE A 207 4.81 10.25 1.32
N ASN A 208 6.07 9.97 1.05
CA ASN A 208 6.91 10.70 0.12
C ASN A 208 7.35 9.71 -0.98
N PHE A 209 6.74 9.81 -2.14
CA PHE A 209 7.04 8.96 -3.30
C PHE A 209 8.20 9.48 -4.16
N GLY A 210 8.81 10.61 -3.76
CA GLY A 210 9.91 11.27 -4.46
C GLY A 210 11.28 10.92 -3.89
N ASP A 211 12.30 11.35 -4.62
CA ASP A 211 13.72 11.22 -4.30
C ASP A 211 14.27 12.36 -3.42
N VAL A 212 13.45 13.37 -3.14
CA VAL A 212 13.82 14.52 -2.30
C VAL A 212 13.31 14.30 -0.88
N PRO A 213 14.18 14.24 0.14
CA PRO A 213 13.74 14.20 1.53
C PRO A 213 13.26 15.58 1.99
N TYR A 214 12.19 15.60 2.76
CA TYR A 214 11.67 16.83 3.37
C TYR A 214 11.98 16.88 4.86
N ARG A 215 12.39 18.06 5.34
CA ARG A 215 12.52 18.37 6.75
C ARG A 215 11.37 19.27 7.18
N ASN A 216 10.76 18.94 8.35
CA ASN A 216 9.65 19.72 8.90
C ASN A 216 8.51 19.92 7.88
N TYR A 217 8.09 18.89 7.16
CA TYR A 217 6.96 18.97 6.25
C TYR A 217 5.67 19.19 7.02
N LEU A 218 4.87 20.18 6.60
CA LEU A 218 3.61 20.53 7.26
C LEU A 218 2.50 19.54 6.86
N VAL A 219 1.96 18.83 7.84
CA VAL A 219 0.75 18.02 7.69
C VAL A 219 -0.37 18.63 8.53
N LYS A 220 -1.55 18.79 7.94
CA LYS A 220 -2.73 19.32 8.62
C LYS A 220 -3.66 18.18 9.02
N LEU A 221 -3.98 18.09 10.29
CA LEU A 221 -4.91 17.11 10.86
C LEU A 221 -5.75 17.82 11.92
N SER A 222 -7.07 17.85 11.74
CA SER A 222 -7.97 18.60 12.61
C SER A 222 -7.86 18.15 14.07
N GLY A 223 -7.87 19.10 15.00
CA GLY A 223 -7.80 18.86 16.44
C GLY A 223 -6.40 18.98 17.03
N ASN A 224 -6.29 18.53 18.28
CA ASN A 224 -5.03 18.38 19.00
C ASN A 224 -4.85 16.89 19.33
N HIS A 225 -3.75 16.30 18.90
CA HIS A 225 -3.47 14.87 18.97
C HIS A 225 -2.00 14.61 19.27
N GLU A 226 -1.68 13.38 19.57
CA GLU A 226 -0.33 12.84 19.44
C GLU A 226 -0.32 11.75 18.36
N LEU A 227 0.60 11.82 17.41
CA LEU A 227 0.83 10.78 16.42
C LEU A 227 1.86 9.80 16.98
N VAL A 228 1.46 8.55 17.14
CA VAL A 228 2.33 7.46 17.59
C VAL A 228 2.70 6.61 16.39
N GLU A 229 3.96 6.59 16.03
CA GLU A 229 4.45 5.83 14.87
C GLU A 229 4.27 4.33 15.07
N LEU A 230 3.58 3.68 14.16
CA LEU A 230 3.40 2.22 14.09
C LEU A 230 4.43 1.58 13.17
N VAL A 231 4.69 2.20 12.01
CA VAL A 231 5.72 1.79 11.07
C VAL A 231 6.28 2.99 10.31
N ASN A 232 7.57 2.90 10.02
CA ASN A 232 8.30 3.80 9.13
C ASN A 232 9.09 2.94 8.15
N THR A 233 8.80 3.05 6.86
CA THR A 233 9.44 2.22 5.82
C THR A 233 10.93 2.47 5.68
N ASP A 234 11.41 3.64 6.13
CA ASP A 234 12.82 4.02 6.14
C ASP A 234 13.52 3.72 7.48
N ALA A 235 12.92 2.90 8.33
CA ALA A 235 13.57 2.52 9.59
C ALA A 235 14.80 1.65 9.36
N VAL A 236 15.85 1.89 10.15
CA VAL A 236 17.13 1.13 10.10
C VAL A 236 16.90 -0.38 10.17
N ILE A 237 15.92 -0.83 10.96
CA ILE A 237 15.58 -2.26 11.09
C ILE A 237 15.06 -2.89 9.80
N TYR A 238 14.67 -2.09 8.82
CA TYR A 238 14.18 -2.49 7.50
C TYR A 238 15.14 -2.12 6.36
N GLY A 239 16.36 -1.65 6.70
CA GLY A 239 17.37 -1.25 5.73
C GLY A 239 17.28 0.19 5.25
N GLY A 240 16.63 1.06 6.00
CA GLY A 240 16.64 2.50 5.81
C GLY A 240 17.60 3.20 6.76
N ASP A 241 17.49 4.52 6.88
CA ASP A 241 18.45 5.38 7.58
C ASP A 241 17.88 6.05 8.84
N THR A 242 16.57 5.94 9.09
CA THR A 242 15.93 6.65 10.19
C THR A 242 15.62 5.76 11.40
N LYS A 243 15.50 6.39 12.57
CA LYS A 243 15.03 5.72 13.78
C LYS A 243 13.50 5.61 13.76
N SER A 244 12.99 4.49 14.25
CA SER A 244 11.56 4.27 14.46
C SER A 244 11.09 4.70 15.86
N GLY A 245 9.77 4.70 16.07
CA GLY A 245 9.14 4.97 17.37
C GLY A 245 8.93 6.45 17.66
N ARG A 246 8.73 7.27 16.63
CA ARG A 246 8.46 8.70 16.77
C ARG A 246 7.10 8.96 17.42
N ARG A 247 7.05 10.01 18.26
CA ARG A 247 5.84 10.63 18.75
C ARG A 247 5.82 12.08 18.29
N ILE A 248 4.76 12.51 17.60
CA ILE A 248 4.69 13.83 16.97
C ILE A 248 3.42 14.52 17.46
N PRO A 249 3.55 15.68 18.17
CA PRO A 249 2.38 16.43 18.61
C PRO A 249 1.69 17.15 17.45
N VAL A 250 0.38 17.00 17.37
CA VAL A 250 -0.49 17.84 16.54
C VAL A 250 -1.03 18.96 17.41
N ARG A 251 -0.78 20.21 17.03
CA ARG A 251 -1.23 21.39 17.76
C ARG A 251 -1.97 22.33 16.83
N ASN A 252 -3.15 22.77 17.24
CA ASN A 252 -4.00 23.63 16.42
C ASN A 252 -4.23 23.09 15.00
N GLY A 253 -4.40 21.77 14.89
CA GLY A 253 -4.63 21.12 13.60
C GLY A 253 -3.40 20.99 12.70
N GLN A 254 -2.20 21.08 13.24
CA GLN A 254 -0.96 21.04 12.45
C GLN A 254 0.13 20.24 13.15
N CYS A 255 0.92 19.51 12.38
CA CYS A 255 2.18 18.92 12.83
C CYS A 255 3.26 19.07 11.74
N MET A 256 4.50 19.00 12.21
CA MET A 256 5.68 19.05 11.34
C MET A 256 6.39 17.69 11.46
N MET A 257 6.73 17.08 10.33
CA MET A 257 7.45 15.82 10.32
C MET A 257 8.50 15.72 9.22
N ASP A 258 9.54 14.97 9.49
CA ASP A 258 10.53 14.64 8.48
C ASP A 258 10.00 13.47 7.62
N LEU A 259 10.11 13.62 6.31
CA LEU A 259 9.73 12.62 5.31
C LEU A 259 10.96 12.26 4.48
N PRO A 260 11.62 11.12 4.75
CA PRO A 260 12.72 10.63 3.92
C PRO A 260 12.28 10.40 2.47
N ALA A 261 13.23 10.34 1.55
CA ALA A 261 12.96 9.97 0.18
C ALA A 261 12.40 8.54 0.08
N TYR A 262 11.51 8.29 -0.87
CA TYR A 262 10.90 6.98 -1.13
C TYR A 262 10.34 6.29 0.13
N SER A 263 9.69 7.05 1.00
CA SER A 263 9.25 6.55 2.30
C SER A 263 7.76 6.71 2.56
N GLY A 264 7.27 5.93 3.51
CA GLY A 264 5.93 6.06 4.07
C GLY A 264 5.94 5.81 5.57
N CYS A 265 5.07 6.50 6.27
CA CYS A 265 4.91 6.38 7.71
C CYS A 265 3.45 6.18 8.07
N LEU A 266 3.20 5.28 9.00
CA LEU A 266 1.88 4.98 9.56
C LEU A 266 1.86 5.39 11.03
N PHE A 267 0.87 6.17 11.41
CA PHE A 267 0.70 6.65 12.78
C PHE A 267 -0.68 6.31 13.31
N ARG A 268 -0.76 5.89 14.57
CA ARG A 268 -2.01 5.94 15.33
C ARG A 268 -2.21 7.36 15.85
N VAL A 269 -3.43 7.87 15.75
CA VAL A 269 -3.82 9.18 16.23
C VAL A 269 -4.41 9.03 17.64
N GLU A 270 -3.77 9.61 18.66
CA GLU A 270 -4.16 9.55 20.10
C GLU A 270 -4.67 10.90 20.59
#